data_19949f5500be0e68bb246095699ecb50
#
_entry.id   19949f5500be0e68bb246095699ecb50
#
_cell.length_a   1.000
_cell.length_b   1.000
_cell.length_c   1.000
_cell.angle_alpha   90.00
_cell.angle_beta   90.00
_cell.angle_gamma   90.00
#
_symmetry.space_group_name_H-M   'P 1'
#
loop_
_entity.id
_entity.type
_entity.pdbx_description
1 polymer ?
#
loop_
_entity_poly.entity_id
_entity_poly.type
_entity_poly.pdbx_seq_one_letter_code
_entity_poly.pdbx_strand_id
1 'polypeptide(L)'
;DLTEAQKKAYILADNRMALDAGWDEELLAVELGGLSDLDFDLSLTGFDDKELAAFFKSDEAEIEDDDYDLTKALEKAAFVEYGDRWIVGRHVLVCGDATNPDDVKKLMEGKRANLLLTDPPYGVSFTSSSGLKIKNDSLKNEEFYNFLLKAFKNMVDHCEPGASAYCFHADTEGLNFRAAFHDAGLHLAGCCIWVKDSLVLGRSDYQWQHEPILYGFLKTGKHRWYSDRKQTTIWNFKKPKRNENHPTSKPLDLLSYPLRNSSQ
;
A
#
# COMPACT_ATOMS: atom_id res chain seq x y z
N ASP A 1 37.84 -37.68 19.42
CA ASP A 1 36.83 -37.65 20.48
C ASP A 1 37.29 -36.73 21.60
N LEU A 2 36.40 -35.79 21.99
CA LEU A 2 36.67 -34.83 23.06
C LEU A 2 36.54 -35.52 24.44
N THR A 3 37.43 -35.18 25.36
CA THR A 3 37.29 -35.59 26.77
C THR A 3 36.10 -34.90 27.44
N GLU A 4 35.59 -35.42 28.53
CA GLU A 4 34.46 -34.81 29.28
C GLU A 4 34.73 -33.35 29.70
N ALA A 5 36.00 -33.05 30.09
CA ALA A 5 36.41 -31.69 30.38
C ALA A 5 36.37 -30.76 29.15
N GLN A 6 36.80 -31.26 27.99
CA GLN A 6 36.77 -30.52 26.73
C GLN A 6 35.33 -30.29 26.24
N LYS A 7 34.42 -31.28 26.42
CA LYS A 7 32.98 -31.11 26.12
C LYS A 7 32.36 -30.02 26.98
N LYS A 8 32.64 -30.02 28.29
CA LYS A 8 32.12 -28.97 29.20
C LYS A 8 32.68 -27.59 28.85
N ALA A 9 33.98 -27.49 28.54
CA ALA A 9 34.60 -26.25 28.13
C ALA A 9 33.99 -25.72 26.81
N TYR A 10 33.71 -26.60 25.85
CA TYR A 10 33.08 -26.27 24.60
C TYR A 10 31.66 -25.72 24.83
N ILE A 11 30.83 -26.39 25.64
CA ILE A 11 29.46 -25.93 25.96
C ILE A 11 29.51 -24.56 26.65
N LEU A 12 30.45 -24.32 27.57
CA LEU A 12 30.59 -23.01 28.21
C LEU A 12 31.02 -21.93 27.23
N ALA A 13 31.95 -22.24 26.32
CA ALA A 13 32.40 -21.30 25.29
C ALA A 13 31.27 -20.97 24.27
N ASP A 14 30.51 -21.97 23.85
CA ASP A 14 29.38 -21.82 22.94
C ASP A 14 28.30 -20.92 23.55
N ASN A 15 27.89 -21.19 24.78
CA ASN A 15 26.96 -20.35 25.53
C ASN A 15 27.51 -18.93 25.75
N ARG A 16 28.81 -18.75 25.97
CA ARG A 16 29.42 -17.43 26.14
C ARG A 16 29.42 -16.64 24.83
N MET A 17 29.75 -17.29 23.71
CA MET A 17 29.68 -16.65 22.39
C MET A 17 28.26 -16.23 22.04
N ALA A 18 27.26 -17.01 22.42
CA ALA A 18 25.82 -16.64 22.23
C ALA A 18 25.42 -15.41 23.06
N LEU A 19 26.01 -15.24 24.26
CA LEU A 19 25.77 -14.06 25.11
C LEU A 19 26.54 -12.81 24.63
N ASP A 20 27.70 -12.99 24.01
CA ASP A 20 28.52 -11.89 23.47
C ASP A 20 28.16 -11.51 22.02
N ALA A 21 27.50 -12.40 21.27
CA ALA A 21 26.89 -12.12 19.98
C ALA A 21 25.52 -11.46 20.24
N GLY A 22 25.43 -10.16 20.10
CA GLY A 22 24.11 -9.48 20.17
C GLY A 22 23.10 -10.12 19.21
N TRP A 23 21.84 -10.11 19.58
CA TRP A 23 20.77 -10.53 18.70
C TRP A 23 20.73 -9.63 17.46
N ASP A 24 20.52 -10.20 16.29
CA ASP A 24 19.95 -9.46 15.17
C ASP A 24 18.48 -9.17 15.52
N GLU A 25 18.25 -7.97 16.06
CA GLU A 25 16.93 -7.57 16.59
C GLU A 25 15.83 -7.69 15.53
N GLU A 26 16.19 -7.50 14.25
CA GLU A 26 15.25 -7.60 13.17
C GLU A 26 14.86 -9.05 12.88
N LEU A 27 15.82 -9.95 12.86
CA LEU A 27 15.57 -11.38 12.65
C LEU A 27 14.81 -11.96 13.86
N LEU A 28 15.18 -11.55 15.06
CA LEU A 28 14.51 -11.98 16.28
C LEU A 28 13.05 -11.54 16.33
N ALA A 29 12.74 -10.31 15.93
CA ALA A 29 11.35 -9.84 15.85
C ALA A 29 10.51 -10.66 14.86
N VAL A 30 11.09 -11.10 13.73
CA VAL A 30 10.43 -11.98 12.76
C VAL A 30 10.13 -13.36 13.36
N GLU A 31 11.10 -13.96 14.06
CA GLU A 31 10.95 -15.29 14.68
C GLU A 31 9.93 -15.25 15.83
N LEU A 32 9.98 -14.23 16.69
CA LEU A 32 9.00 -14.04 17.76
C LEU A 32 7.60 -13.77 17.20
N GLY A 33 7.49 -12.99 16.12
CA GLY A 33 6.24 -12.78 15.41
C GLY A 33 5.65 -14.08 14.87
N GLY A 34 6.49 -14.91 14.22
CA GLY A 34 6.06 -16.23 13.72
C GLY A 34 5.60 -17.19 14.82
N LEU A 35 6.21 -17.15 16.00
CA LEU A 35 5.76 -17.92 17.17
C LEU A 35 4.44 -17.40 17.71
N SER A 36 4.24 -16.08 17.76
CA SER A 36 2.98 -15.46 18.16
C SER A 36 1.83 -15.83 17.22
N ASP A 37 2.07 -15.87 15.91
CA ASP A 37 1.07 -16.26 14.90
C ASP A 37 0.66 -17.75 15.03
N LEU A 38 1.48 -18.56 15.66
CA LEU A 38 1.21 -19.96 15.97
C LEU A 38 0.57 -20.19 17.37
N ASP A 39 0.10 -19.11 18.01
CA ASP A 39 -0.43 -19.13 19.39
C ASP A 39 0.54 -19.74 20.42
N PHE A 40 1.87 -19.61 20.17
CA PHE A 40 2.88 -20.13 21.09
C PHE A 40 3.07 -19.17 22.26
N ASP A 41 3.20 -19.71 23.47
CA ASP A 41 3.48 -18.92 24.69
C ASP A 41 4.90 -18.37 24.66
N LEU A 42 5.02 -17.07 24.30
CA LEU A 42 6.31 -16.39 24.17
C LEU A 42 7.09 -16.28 25.49
N SER A 43 6.44 -16.42 26.65
CA SER A 43 7.14 -16.43 27.95
C SER A 43 8.14 -17.61 28.07
N LEU A 44 7.94 -18.66 27.27
CA LEU A 44 8.81 -19.83 27.19
C LEU A 44 10.10 -19.58 26.36
N THR A 45 10.20 -18.46 25.66
CA THR A 45 11.40 -18.12 24.89
C THR A 45 12.52 -17.53 25.73
N GLY A 46 12.25 -17.19 26.99
CA GLY A 46 13.20 -16.63 27.93
C GLY A 46 13.34 -15.13 27.90
N PHE A 47 12.57 -14.43 27.03
CA PHE A 47 12.45 -12.97 27.03
C PHE A 47 11.40 -12.54 28.05
N ASP A 48 11.68 -11.44 28.75
CA ASP A 48 10.67 -10.86 29.67
C ASP A 48 9.60 -10.04 28.91
N ASP A 49 8.49 -9.71 29.61
CA ASP A 49 7.37 -8.97 29.01
C ASP A 49 7.78 -7.60 28.47
N LYS A 50 8.81 -6.97 29.04
CA LYS A 50 9.32 -5.67 28.58
C LYS A 50 10.15 -5.80 27.32
N GLU A 51 10.97 -6.83 27.24
CA GLU A 51 11.76 -7.17 26.07
C GLU A 51 10.83 -7.54 24.91
N LEU A 52 9.85 -8.40 25.15
CA LEU A 52 8.83 -8.75 24.15
C LEU A 52 8.06 -7.51 23.68
N ALA A 53 7.63 -6.65 24.60
CA ALA A 53 6.93 -5.41 24.25
C ALA A 53 7.81 -4.45 23.44
N ALA A 54 9.14 -4.46 23.61
CA ALA A 54 10.05 -3.65 22.81
C ALA A 54 10.17 -4.15 21.37
N PHE A 55 10.20 -5.47 21.15
CA PHE A 55 10.24 -6.08 19.82
C PHE A 55 8.94 -5.91 19.02
N PHE A 56 7.79 -5.84 19.71
CA PHE A 56 6.48 -5.64 19.08
C PHE A 56 6.03 -4.17 19.08
N LYS A 57 6.78 -3.24 19.66
CA LYS A 57 6.55 -1.82 19.45
C LYS A 57 6.94 -1.48 18.01
N SER A 58 5.96 -1.35 17.14
CA SER A 58 6.13 -0.52 15.97
C SER A 58 6.27 0.93 16.44
N ASP A 59 7.29 1.65 16.01
CA ASP A 59 7.39 3.12 16.09
C ASP A 59 6.34 3.81 15.19
N GLU A 60 5.31 3.07 14.80
CA GLU A 60 4.22 3.56 13.98
C GLU A 60 3.28 4.36 14.88
N ALA A 61 3.34 5.67 14.78
CA ALA A 61 2.26 6.52 15.26
C ALA A 61 0.95 6.00 14.64
N GLU A 62 0.00 5.56 15.45
CA GLU A 62 -1.34 5.21 14.98
C GLU A 62 -1.87 6.40 14.18
N ILE A 63 -2.21 6.13 12.91
CA ILE A 63 -2.87 7.13 12.08
C ILE A 63 -4.34 7.06 12.46
N GLU A 64 -4.78 8.04 13.24
CA GLU A 64 -6.19 8.16 13.60
C GLU A 64 -7.00 8.55 12.36
N ASP A 65 -8.09 7.81 12.10
CA ASP A 65 -9.09 8.19 11.12
C ASP A 65 -9.86 9.39 11.65
N ASP A 66 -10.13 10.39 10.82
CA ASP A 66 -10.88 11.56 11.26
C ASP A 66 -12.37 11.20 11.44
N ASP A 67 -13.03 11.86 12.38
CA ASP A 67 -14.47 11.72 12.64
C ASP A 67 -15.31 12.54 11.63
N TYR A 68 -14.79 12.80 10.42
CA TYR A 68 -15.46 13.60 9.41
C TYR A 68 -16.74 12.93 8.89
N ASP A 69 -17.87 13.55 9.19
CA ASP A 69 -19.19 13.09 8.75
C ASP A 69 -19.47 13.51 7.30
N LEU A 70 -19.03 12.67 6.37
CA LEU A 70 -19.23 12.88 4.92
C LEU A 70 -20.72 12.95 4.55
N THR A 71 -21.61 12.27 5.29
CA THR A 71 -23.07 12.29 5.04
C THR A 71 -23.62 13.70 5.18
N LYS A 72 -23.28 14.37 6.30
CA LYS A 72 -23.67 15.78 6.52
C LYS A 72 -23.00 16.74 5.53
N ALA A 73 -21.80 16.41 5.05
CA ALA A 73 -21.12 17.24 4.07
C ALA A 73 -21.78 17.15 2.68
N LEU A 74 -22.27 15.96 2.27
CA LEU A 74 -22.95 15.74 0.99
C LEU A 74 -24.37 16.32 0.96
N GLU A 75 -24.99 16.61 2.10
CA GLU A 75 -26.26 17.35 2.18
C GLU A 75 -26.10 18.83 1.77
N LYS A 76 -24.88 19.35 1.79
CA LYS A 76 -24.59 20.71 1.32
C LYS A 76 -24.37 20.71 -0.19
N ALA A 77 -24.78 21.79 -0.84
CA ALA A 77 -24.49 22.00 -2.26
C ALA A 77 -22.99 21.88 -2.51
N ALA A 78 -22.59 21.10 -3.53
CA ALA A 78 -21.21 21.01 -3.92
C ALA A 78 -20.68 22.40 -4.31
N PHE A 79 -19.58 22.83 -3.69
CA PHE A 79 -18.95 24.12 -3.97
C PHE A 79 -17.65 23.96 -4.78
N VAL A 80 -17.27 22.70 -5.09
CA VAL A 80 -16.09 22.36 -5.90
C VAL A 80 -16.50 22.22 -7.36
N GLU A 81 -15.82 22.94 -8.24
CA GLU A 81 -16.03 22.90 -9.69
C GLU A 81 -14.83 22.24 -10.40
N TYR A 82 -15.06 21.75 -11.61
CA TYR A 82 -13.99 21.25 -12.46
C TYR A 82 -12.94 22.35 -12.73
N GLY A 83 -11.68 22.01 -12.50
CA GLY A 83 -10.57 22.94 -12.62
C GLY A 83 -10.22 23.67 -11.33
N ASP A 84 -10.95 23.51 -10.25
CA ASP A 84 -10.59 24.09 -8.96
C ASP A 84 -9.30 23.54 -8.43
N ARG A 85 -8.51 24.42 -7.81
CA ARG A 85 -7.25 24.10 -7.16
C ARG A 85 -7.27 24.61 -5.71
N TRP A 86 -7.07 23.68 -4.79
CA TRP A 86 -7.12 23.94 -3.35
C TRP A 86 -5.75 23.72 -2.72
N ILE A 87 -5.39 24.57 -1.77
CA ILE A 87 -4.20 24.42 -0.92
C ILE A 87 -4.66 23.94 0.45
N VAL A 88 -4.22 22.74 0.84
CA VAL A 88 -4.54 22.11 2.10
C VAL A 88 -3.24 21.92 2.89
N GLY A 89 -2.90 22.91 3.73
CA GLY A 89 -1.59 22.95 4.39
C GLY A 89 -0.47 23.01 3.35
N ARG A 90 0.39 22.01 3.33
CA ARG A 90 1.47 21.86 2.33
C ARG A 90 1.07 21.09 1.06
N HIS A 91 -0.17 20.60 1.01
CA HIS A 91 -0.67 19.76 -0.07
C HIS A 91 -1.48 20.58 -1.08
N VAL A 92 -1.53 20.11 -2.30
CA VAL A 92 -2.35 20.68 -3.37
C VAL A 92 -3.35 19.63 -3.83
N LEU A 93 -4.62 20.04 -3.93
CA LEU A 93 -5.70 19.25 -4.47
C LEU A 93 -6.26 19.95 -5.72
N VAL A 94 -6.47 19.19 -6.79
CA VAL A 94 -7.09 19.69 -8.03
C VAL A 94 -8.29 18.81 -8.37
N CYS A 95 -9.44 19.44 -8.62
CA CYS A 95 -10.60 18.80 -9.22
C CYS A 95 -10.41 18.77 -10.74
N GLY A 96 -9.99 17.63 -11.31
CA GLY A 96 -9.61 17.55 -12.72
C GLY A 96 -9.73 16.14 -13.30
N ASP A 97 -9.24 15.97 -14.50
CA ASP A 97 -9.20 14.70 -15.23
C ASP A 97 -7.74 14.26 -15.41
N ALA A 98 -7.36 13.12 -14.83
CA ALA A 98 -6.01 12.58 -14.93
C ALA A 98 -5.59 12.23 -16.38
N THR A 99 -6.55 12.09 -17.31
CA THR A 99 -6.26 11.89 -18.74
C THR A 99 -5.99 13.20 -19.49
N ASN A 100 -6.27 14.36 -18.83
CA ASN A 100 -5.99 15.67 -19.38
C ASN A 100 -4.60 16.18 -18.90
N PRO A 101 -3.62 16.37 -19.81
CA PRO A 101 -2.30 16.82 -19.43
C PRO A 101 -2.27 18.22 -18.78
N ASP A 102 -3.21 19.11 -19.14
CA ASP A 102 -3.26 20.45 -18.56
C ASP A 102 -3.69 20.42 -17.08
N ASP A 103 -4.55 19.51 -16.69
CA ASP A 103 -4.96 19.33 -15.29
C ASP A 103 -3.81 18.80 -14.43
N VAL A 104 -3.08 17.81 -14.94
CA VAL A 104 -1.90 17.27 -14.24
C VAL A 104 -0.80 18.33 -14.16
N LYS A 105 -0.56 19.11 -15.22
CA LYS A 105 0.36 20.23 -15.22
C LYS A 105 -0.03 21.30 -14.21
N LYS A 106 -1.32 21.62 -14.09
CA LYS A 106 -1.86 22.55 -13.08
C LYS A 106 -1.62 22.06 -11.66
N LEU A 107 -1.80 20.76 -11.41
CA LEU A 107 -1.51 20.13 -10.12
C LEU A 107 -0.03 20.25 -9.76
N MET A 108 0.85 19.95 -10.71
CA MET A 108 2.28 19.77 -10.46
C MET A 108 3.09 21.09 -10.46
N GLU A 109 2.63 22.14 -11.13
CA GLU A 109 3.29 23.45 -11.18
C GLU A 109 4.80 23.39 -11.46
N GLY A 110 5.19 22.51 -12.37
CA GLY A 110 6.61 22.30 -12.72
C GLY A 110 7.40 21.41 -11.74
N LYS A 111 6.80 20.97 -10.64
CA LYS A 111 7.38 19.99 -9.72
C LYS A 111 7.31 18.59 -10.32
N ARG A 112 8.13 17.69 -9.80
CA ARG A 112 8.12 16.28 -10.15
C ARG A 112 7.84 15.41 -8.92
N ALA A 113 7.04 14.37 -9.11
CA ALA A 113 6.70 13.41 -8.06
C ALA A 113 7.76 12.33 -7.95
N ASN A 114 8.15 11.97 -6.74
CA ASN A 114 9.03 10.83 -6.46
C ASN A 114 8.26 9.52 -6.22
N LEU A 115 6.95 9.62 -6.07
CA LEU A 115 6.03 8.49 -5.88
C LEU A 115 4.71 8.77 -6.61
N LEU A 116 4.20 7.76 -7.29
CA LEU A 116 2.85 7.69 -7.85
C LEU A 116 2.06 6.65 -7.05
N LEU A 117 1.00 7.09 -6.36
CA LEU A 117 0.04 6.23 -5.67
C LEU A 117 -1.34 6.54 -6.23
N THR A 118 -1.99 5.55 -6.86
CA THR A 118 -3.24 5.80 -7.59
C THR A 118 -4.26 4.68 -7.41
N ASP A 119 -5.54 5.09 -7.36
CA ASP A 119 -6.71 4.23 -7.27
C ASP A 119 -7.71 4.64 -8.38
N PRO A 120 -7.43 4.29 -9.65
CA PRO A 120 -8.28 4.67 -10.77
C PRO A 120 -9.57 3.84 -10.80
N PRO A 121 -10.58 4.22 -11.61
CA PRO A 121 -11.74 3.36 -11.89
C PRO A 121 -11.29 1.97 -12.34
N TYR A 122 -12.00 0.92 -11.89
CA TYR A 122 -11.59 -0.48 -12.13
C TYR A 122 -12.17 -1.10 -13.40
N GLY A 123 -13.09 -0.41 -14.09
CA GLY A 123 -13.74 -0.94 -15.28
C GLY A 123 -14.81 -2.01 -14.98
N VAL A 124 -15.27 -2.12 -13.75
CA VAL A 124 -16.21 -3.15 -13.29
C VAL A 124 -17.66 -2.72 -13.26
N SER A 125 -17.95 -1.49 -13.71
CA SER A 125 -19.30 -0.89 -13.72
C SER A 125 -19.95 -0.86 -12.34
N PHE A 126 -19.16 -0.48 -11.34
CA PHE A 126 -19.61 -0.43 -9.95
C PHE A 126 -20.80 0.51 -9.76
N THR A 127 -21.80 0.03 -9.02
CA THR A 127 -22.92 0.84 -8.56
C THR A 127 -23.12 0.56 -7.07
N SER A 128 -23.10 1.60 -6.25
CA SER A 128 -23.33 1.45 -4.81
C SER A 128 -24.79 1.08 -4.50
N SER A 129 -25.08 0.65 -3.28
CA SER A 129 -26.44 0.42 -2.81
C SER A 129 -27.31 1.68 -2.84
N SER A 130 -26.71 2.88 -2.78
CA SER A 130 -27.36 4.19 -2.92
C SER A 130 -27.48 4.67 -4.36
N GLY A 131 -27.06 3.87 -5.37
CA GLY A 131 -27.12 4.21 -6.79
C GLY A 131 -25.97 5.06 -7.30
N LEU A 132 -24.96 5.38 -6.48
CA LEU A 132 -23.76 6.12 -6.89
C LEU A 132 -22.95 5.29 -7.88
N LYS A 133 -22.50 5.92 -8.97
CA LYS A 133 -21.64 5.32 -9.98
C LYS A 133 -20.30 6.02 -10.04
N ILE A 134 -19.25 5.25 -10.31
CA ILE A 134 -17.91 5.79 -10.53
C ILE A 134 -17.80 6.23 -11.99
N LYS A 135 -17.33 7.46 -12.22
CA LYS A 135 -17.08 7.98 -13.58
C LYS A 135 -16.02 7.11 -14.28
N ASN A 136 -16.25 6.78 -15.57
CA ASN A 136 -15.37 5.95 -16.41
C ASN A 136 -15.23 4.47 -15.99
N ASP A 137 -15.95 4.01 -14.97
CA ASP A 137 -15.91 2.63 -14.51
C ASP A 137 -16.70 1.64 -15.39
N SER A 138 -17.44 2.16 -16.37
CA SER A 138 -18.18 1.35 -17.35
C SER A 138 -17.43 1.13 -18.67
N LEU A 139 -16.24 1.73 -18.84
CA LEU A 139 -15.40 1.53 -20.02
C LEU A 139 -14.94 0.06 -20.09
N LYS A 140 -14.78 -0.46 -21.31
CA LYS A 140 -14.43 -1.87 -21.54
C LYS A 140 -13.33 -2.01 -22.58
N ASN A 141 -12.60 -3.11 -22.50
CA ASN A 141 -11.61 -3.53 -23.48
C ASN A 141 -10.63 -2.41 -23.87
N GLU A 142 -10.52 -2.10 -25.15
CA GLU A 142 -9.59 -1.13 -25.72
C GLU A 142 -9.86 0.30 -25.22
N GLU A 143 -11.11 0.69 -25.01
CA GLU A 143 -11.44 2.02 -24.47
C GLU A 143 -10.91 2.17 -23.04
N PHE A 144 -11.06 1.13 -22.23
CA PHE A 144 -10.55 1.12 -20.85
C PHE A 144 -9.03 1.12 -20.81
N TYR A 145 -8.39 0.29 -21.63
CA TYR A 145 -6.93 0.32 -21.78
C TYR A 145 -6.42 1.71 -22.18
N ASN A 146 -7.03 2.34 -23.20
CA ASN A 146 -6.64 3.67 -23.67
C ASN A 146 -6.84 4.75 -22.60
N PHE A 147 -7.91 4.67 -21.80
CA PHE A 147 -8.15 5.53 -20.66
C PHE A 147 -7.01 5.42 -19.63
N LEU A 148 -6.67 4.20 -19.20
CA LEU A 148 -5.58 3.95 -18.26
C LEU A 148 -4.23 4.43 -18.81
N LEU A 149 -3.93 4.10 -20.07
CA LEU A 149 -2.67 4.49 -20.71
C LEU A 149 -2.49 6.01 -20.77
N LYS A 150 -3.54 6.76 -21.10
CA LYS A 150 -3.50 8.24 -21.12
C LYS A 150 -3.22 8.79 -19.72
N ALA A 151 -3.94 8.30 -18.71
CA ALA A 151 -3.75 8.74 -17.33
C ALA A 151 -2.33 8.43 -16.84
N PHE A 152 -1.85 7.20 -17.03
CA PHE A 152 -0.50 6.80 -16.59
C PHE A 152 0.58 7.57 -17.31
N LYS A 153 0.49 7.82 -18.62
CA LYS A 153 1.46 8.64 -19.35
C LYS A 153 1.53 10.06 -18.78
N ASN A 154 0.38 10.70 -18.56
CA ASN A 154 0.36 12.03 -17.96
C ASN A 154 1.02 12.07 -16.57
N MET A 155 0.76 11.06 -15.73
CA MET A 155 1.38 10.96 -14.41
C MET A 155 2.90 10.74 -14.52
N VAL A 156 3.32 9.82 -15.37
CA VAL A 156 4.74 9.46 -15.59
C VAL A 156 5.54 10.65 -16.11
N ASP A 157 4.99 11.46 -17.00
CA ASP A 157 5.64 12.66 -17.55
C ASP A 157 5.97 13.70 -16.46
N HIS A 158 5.29 13.64 -15.32
CA HIS A 158 5.50 14.50 -14.16
C HIS A 158 6.23 13.79 -12.99
N CYS A 159 6.76 12.59 -13.21
CA CYS A 159 7.53 11.87 -12.21
C CYS A 159 9.04 12.11 -12.35
N GLU A 160 9.76 12.02 -11.24
CA GLU A 160 11.23 11.97 -11.25
C GLU A 160 11.75 10.65 -11.82
N PRO A 161 12.95 10.62 -12.39
CA PRO A 161 13.63 9.38 -12.72
C PRO A 161 13.71 8.45 -11.50
N GLY A 162 13.31 7.18 -11.67
CA GLY A 162 13.29 6.20 -10.59
C GLY A 162 12.12 6.34 -9.62
N ALA A 163 11.14 7.21 -9.88
CA ALA A 163 9.93 7.31 -9.07
C ALA A 163 9.21 5.96 -8.97
N SER A 164 8.82 5.61 -7.75
CA SER A 164 8.03 4.40 -7.48
C SER A 164 6.57 4.61 -7.88
N ALA A 165 5.89 3.52 -8.26
CA ALA A 165 4.48 3.57 -8.64
C ALA A 165 3.71 2.41 -8.01
N TYR A 166 2.56 2.75 -7.40
CA TYR A 166 1.59 1.81 -6.86
C TYR A 166 0.21 2.09 -7.47
N CYS A 167 -0.42 1.06 -7.99
CA CYS A 167 -1.73 1.18 -8.63
C CYS A 167 -2.67 0.09 -8.13
N PHE A 168 -3.71 0.49 -7.41
CA PHE A 168 -4.79 -0.40 -7.03
C PHE A 168 -5.61 -0.79 -8.26
N HIS A 169 -6.10 -2.03 -8.33
CA HIS A 169 -6.92 -2.47 -9.45
C HIS A 169 -7.79 -3.68 -9.10
N ALA A 170 -8.80 -3.94 -9.95
CA ALA A 170 -9.51 -5.22 -9.90
C ALA A 170 -8.72 -6.30 -10.63
N ASP A 171 -8.64 -7.50 -10.07
CA ASP A 171 -7.94 -8.63 -10.69
C ASP A 171 -8.54 -9.01 -12.06
N THR A 172 -9.88 -8.91 -12.20
CA THR A 172 -10.58 -9.19 -13.46
C THR A 172 -10.16 -8.31 -14.62
N GLU A 173 -9.65 -7.11 -14.36
CA GLU A 173 -9.11 -6.17 -15.37
C GLU A 173 -7.59 -6.12 -15.37
N GLY A 174 -6.95 -7.03 -14.65
CA GLY A 174 -5.49 -7.06 -14.46
C GLY A 174 -4.68 -7.02 -15.75
N LEU A 175 -5.20 -7.56 -16.86
CA LEU A 175 -4.54 -7.50 -18.17
C LEU A 175 -4.43 -6.05 -18.66
N ASN A 176 -5.53 -5.28 -18.66
CA ASN A 176 -5.57 -3.90 -19.10
C ASN A 176 -4.66 -3.02 -18.23
N PHE A 177 -4.72 -3.21 -16.90
CA PHE A 177 -3.88 -2.47 -15.97
C PHE A 177 -2.39 -2.75 -16.18
N ARG A 178 -1.96 -4.01 -16.31
CA ARG A 178 -0.55 -4.38 -16.53
C ARG A 178 -0.04 -3.87 -17.87
N ALA A 179 -0.83 -3.98 -18.94
CA ALA A 179 -0.47 -3.49 -20.24
C ALA A 179 -0.30 -1.96 -20.23
N ALA A 180 -1.29 -1.22 -19.75
CA ALA A 180 -1.22 0.24 -19.67
C ALA A 180 -0.08 0.74 -18.77
N PHE A 181 0.18 0.08 -17.63
CA PHE A 181 1.28 0.37 -16.72
C PHE A 181 2.63 0.22 -17.43
N HIS A 182 2.83 -0.89 -18.14
CA HIS A 182 4.05 -1.17 -18.92
C HIS A 182 4.23 -0.15 -20.06
N ASP A 183 3.16 0.09 -20.84
CA ASP A 183 3.22 0.91 -22.06
C ASP A 183 3.30 2.42 -21.73
N ALA A 184 2.99 2.80 -20.49
CA ALA A 184 3.31 4.13 -19.97
C ALA A 184 4.79 4.31 -19.58
N GLY A 185 5.64 3.27 -19.67
CA GLY A 185 7.07 3.32 -19.34
C GLY A 185 7.42 2.91 -17.91
N LEU A 186 6.48 2.38 -17.17
CA LEU A 186 6.71 1.84 -15.82
C LEU A 186 7.23 0.39 -15.89
N HIS A 187 8.23 0.09 -15.10
CA HIS A 187 8.68 -1.29 -14.89
C HIS A 187 7.80 -1.95 -13.83
N LEU A 188 7.10 -2.99 -14.18
CA LEU A 188 6.37 -3.81 -13.22
C LEU A 188 7.37 -4.67 -12.44
N ALA A 189 7.56 -4.37 -11.16
CA ALA A 189 8.46 -5.08 -10.26
C ALA A 189 7.75 -6.19 -9.48
N GLY A 190 6.44 -6.02 -9.18
CA GLY A 190 5.66 -7.00 -8.46
C GLY A 190 4.17 -6.65 -8.41
N CYS A 191 3.41 -7.53 -7.77
CA CYS A 191 2.02 -7.30 -7.43
C CYS A 191 1.86 -7.53 -5.92
N CYS A 192 1.53 -6.47 -5.19
CA CYS A 192 1.19 -6.58 -3.78
C CYS A 192 -0.29 -6.91 -3.63
N ILE A 193 -0.66 -7.58 -2.56
CA ILE A 193 -2.02 -8.04 -2.31
C ILE A 193 -2.48 -7.47 -0.97
N TRP A 194 -3.43 -6.55 -1.01
CA TRP A 194 -4.13 -6.14 0.20
C TRP A 194 -5.13 -7.22 0.59
N VAL A 195 -4.87 -7.89 1.70
CA VAL A 195 -5.78 -8.88 2.31
C VAL A 195 -6.71 -8.15 3.28
N LYS A 196 -8.02 -8.33 3.08
CA LYS A 196 -9.07 -7.73 3.90
C LYS A 196 -9.44 -8.66 5.04
N ASP A 197 -9.84 -8.10 6.17
CA ASP A 197 -10.34 -8.83 7.35
C ASP A 197 -11.68 -9.54 7.11
N SER A 198 -12.42 -9.14 6.07
CA SER A 198 -13.70 -9.75 5.71
C SER A 198 -13.84 -9.92 4.20
N LEU A 199 -14.51 -11.00 3.80
CA LEU A 199 -14.86 -11.24 2.39
C LEU A 199 -15.91 -10.24 1.89
N VAL A 200 -15.95 -10.07 0.57
CA VAL A 200 -17.00 -9.32 -0.13
C VAL A 200 -17.94 -10.34 -0.76
N LEU A 201 -19.13 -10.47 -0.22
CA LEU A 201 -20.14 -11.39 -0.74
C LEU A 201 -20.53 -10.98 -2.17
N GLY A 202 -20.42 -11.89 -3.10
CA GLY A 202 -20.73 -11.72 -4.52
C GLY A 202 -21.34 -12.98 -5.12
N ARG A 203 -21.51 -12.99 -6.45
CA ARG A 203 -22.07 -14.12 -7.20
C ARG A 203 -21.02 -15.12 -7.68
N SER A 204 -19.75 -14.87 -7.38
CA SER A 204 -18.63 -15.76 -7.76
C SER A 204 -18.57 -16.97 -6.84
N ASP A 205 -18.03 -18.10 -7.33
CA ASP A 205 -17.80 -19.31 -6.53
C ASP A 205 -16.83 -19.03 -5.37
N TYR A 206 -15.75 -18.27 -5.64
CA TYR A 206 -14.84 -17.74 -4.63
C TYR A 206 -15.20 -16.31 -4.28
N GLN A 207 -15.32 -16.02 -2.99
CA GLN A 207 -15.61 -14.67 -2.52
C GLN A 207 -14.32 -13.84 -2.42
N TRP A 208 -14.38 -12.60 -2.91
CA TRP A 208 -13.24 -11.70 -2.90
C TRP A 208 -12.87 -11.25 -1.49
N GLN A 209 -11.65 -11.49 -1.08
CA GLN A 209 -11.10 -11.06 0.21
C GLN A 209 -9.80 -10.28 0.04
N HIS A 210 -9.46 -9.89 -1.17
CA HIS A 210 -8.25 -9.12 -1.44
C HIS A 210 -8.44 -8.11 -2.55
N GLU A 211 -7.50 -7.18 -2.65
CA GLU A 211 -7.30 -6.31 -3.81
C GLU A 211 -5.83 -6.33 -4.24
N PRO A 212 -5.53 -6.53 -5.52
CA PRO A 212 -4.18 -6.45 -6.03
C PRO A 212 -3.73 -5.00 -6.25
N ILE A 213 -2.42 -4.77 -6.08
CA ILE A 213 -1.77 -3.47 -6.23
C ILE A 213 -0.53 -3.68 -7.09
N LEU A 214 -0.50 -3.14 -8.30
CA LEU A 214 0.73 -3.16 -9.10
C LEU A 214 1.79 -2.31 -8.41
N TYR A 215 2.97 -2.86 -8.27
CA TYR A 215 4.15 -2.16 -7.80
C TYR A 215 5.21 -2.10 -8.88
N GLY A 216 5.77 -0.93 -9.08
CA GLY A 216 6.83 -0.73 -10.05
C GLY A 216 7.53 0.61 -9.89
N PHE A 217 8.34 0.97 -10.88
CA PHE A 217 9.10 2.22 -10.89
C PHE A 217 9.50 2.62 -12.31
N LEU A 218 9.86 3.88 -12.49
CA LEU A 218 10.41 4.38 -13.74
C LEU A 218 11.84 3.87 -13.94
N LYS A 219 12.12 3.23 -15.09
CA LYS A 219 13.46 2.70 -15.44
C LYS A 219 14.50 3.78 -15.74
N THR A 220 14.09 5.02 -15.90
CA THR A 220 14.97 6.13 -16.27
C THR A 220 15.94 6.56 -15.17
N GLY A 221 15.86 5.95 -13.98
CA GLY A 221 16.74 6.25 -12.84
C GLY A 221 16.78 5.11 -11.83
N LYS A 222 17.59 5.27 -10.78
CA LYS A 222 17.63 4.34 -9.67
C LYS A 222 16.38 4.51 -8.84
N HIS A 223 15.59 3.43 -8.66
CA HIS A 223 14.43 3.49 -7.77
C HIS A 223 14.85 3.71 -6.32
N ARG A 224 13.98 4.36 -5.56
CA ARG A 224 14.20 4.69 -4.16
C ARG A 224 13.42 3.74 -3.28
N TRP A 225 14.09 3.21 -2.27
CA TRP A 225 13.51 2.35 -1.26
C TRP A 225 14.03 2.80 0.09
N TYR A 226 13.15 3.15 1.00
CA TYR A 226 13.47 3.74 2.31
C TYR A 226 13.18 2.81 3.47
N SER A 227 12.57 1.67 3.19
CA SER A 227 12.30 0.62 4.16
C SER A 227 13.36 -0.49 4.08
N ASP A 228 13.23 -1.48 4.95
CA ASP A 228 14.08 -2.67 4.97
C ASP A 228 13.74 -3.69 3.86
N ARG A 229 14.36 -4.86 3.89
CA ARG A 229 14.12 -5.97 2.95
C ARG A 229 13.13 -7.02 3.48
N LYS A 230 12.48 -6.77 4.60
CA LYS A 230 11.48 -7.67 5.20
C LYS A 230 10.08 -7.40 4.69
N GLN A 231 9.88 -6.29 4.00
CA GLN A 231 8.59 -5.94 3.43
C GLN A 231 8.15 -6.99 2.42
N THR A 232 6.92 -7.48 2.56
CA THR A 232 6.36 -8.54 1.73
C THR A 232 5.30 -8.03 0.77
N THR A 233 4.90 -8.87 -0.18
CA THR A 233 3.82 -8.56 -1.11
C THR A 233 2.43 -8.81 -0.51
N ILE A 234 2.33 -9.35 0.69
CA ILE A 234 1.05 -9.59 1.38
C ILE A 234 0.86 -8.50 2.44
N TRP A 235 -0.21 -7.72 2.27
CA TRP A 235 -0.51 -6.56 3.09
C TRP A 235 -1.80 -6.78 3.87
N ASN A 236 -1.70 -7.00 5.18
CA ASN A 236 -2.84 -7.25 6.06
C ASN A 236 -3.30 -5.95 6.70
N PHE A 237 -4.30 -5.30 6.12
CA PHE A 237 -4.90 -4.08 6.66
C PHE A 237 -6.40 -4.26 6.80
N LYS A 238 -6.95 -3.90 7.96
CA LYS A 238 -8.37 -3.96 8.21
C LYS A 238 -9.13 -3.02 7.27
N LYS A 239 -10.27 -3.47 6.79
CA LYS A 239 -11.15 -2.64 5.99
C LYS A 239 -11.69 -1.49 6.87
N PRO A 240 -11.81 -0.24 6.36
CA PRO A 240 -12.45 0.82 7.10
C PRO A 240 -13.86 0.42 7.56
N LYS A 241 -14.30 0.90 8.71
CA LYS A 241 -15.70 0.77 9.11
C LYS A 241 -16.58 1.31 7.97
N ARG A 242 -17.66 0.62 7.66
CA ARG A 242 -18.53 0.91 6.51
C ARG A 242 -18.98 2.37 6.56
N ASN A 243 -18.50 3.16 5.63
CA ASN A 243 -19.02 4.50 5.37
C ASN A 243 -20.00 4.36 4.20
N GLU A 244 -21.28 4.62 4.42
CA GLU A 244 -22.34 4.43 3.42
C GLU A 244 -22.14 5.34 2.19
N ASN A 245 -21.45 6.46 2.35
CA ASN A 245 -21.22 7.45 1.31
C ASN A 245 -19.90 7.24 0.53
N HIS A 246 -18.98 6.43 1.08
CA HIS A 246 -17.74 6.03 0.40
C HIS A 246 -17.45 4.53 0.59
N PRO A 247 -18.23 3.67 -0.07
CA PRO A 247 -18.13 2.22 0.11
C PRO A 247 -16.78 1.64 -0.36
N THR A 248 -15.98 2.41 -1.09
CA THR A 248 -14.70 2.02 -1.68
C THR A 248 -13.49 2.72 -1.03
N SER A 249 -13.67 3.42 0.11
CA SER A 249 -12.56 4.07 0.83
C SER A 249 -11.48 3.06 1.19
N LYS A 250 -10.23 3.46 1.00
CA LYS A 250 -9.06 2.68 1.42
C LYS A 250 -8.68 3.07 2.86
N PRO A 251 -8.20 2.13 3.69
CA PRO A 251 -7.66 2.45 5.02
C PRO A 251 -6.48 3.41 4.91
N LEU A 252 -6.36 4.35 5.84
CA LEU A 252 -5.22 5.28 5.88
C LEU A 252 -3.88 4.55 6.05
N ASP A 253 -3.84 3.52 6.90
CA ASP A 253 -2.65 2.69 7.10
C ASP A 253 -2.19 2.01 5.81
N LEU A 254 -3.14 1.48 5.03
CA LEU A 254 -2.84 0.89 3.72
C LEU A 254 -2.22 1.91 2.77
N LEU A 255 -2.70 3.16 2.77
CA LEU A 255 -2.18 4.21 1.89
C LEU A 255 -0.84 4.76 2.40
N SER A 256 -0.64 4.85 3.72
CA SER A 256 0.61 5.32 4.32
C SER A 256 1.77 4.35 4.13
N TYR A 257 1.49 3.06 4.04
CA TYR A 257 2.51 2.02 3.92
C TYR A 257 3.42 2.19 2.68
N PRO A 258 2.90 2.28 1.44
CA PRO A 258 3.74 2.58 0.27
C PRO A 258 4.41 3.96 0.33
N LEU A 259 3.79 4.95 0.97
CA LEU A 259 4.40 6.27 1.17
C LEU A 259 5.68 6.16 2.01
N ARG A 260 5.62 5.46 3.15
CA ARG A 260 6.79 5.23 4.03
C ARG A 260 7.89 4.43 3.32
N ASN A 261 7.52 3.43 2.54
CA ASN A 261 8.50 2.56 1.88
C ASN A 261 9.22 3.24 0.70
N SER A 262 8.57 4.16 0.00
CA SER A 262 9.05 4.65 -1.31
C SER A 262 9.12 6.16 -1.45
N SER A 263 8.82 6.95 -0.39
CA SER A 263 8.94 8.41 -0.41
C SER A 263 9.48 8.96 0.92
N GLN A 264 10.03 10.19 0.87
CA GLN A 264 10.51 10.99 2.02
C GLN A 264 9.91 12.38 1.98
#